data_bff01f183b414915df3009907472f0c2
#
_entry.id   bff01f183b414915df3009907472f0c2
#
_cell.length_a   1.000
_cell.length_b   1.000
_cell.length_c   1.000
_cell.angle_alpha   90.00
_cell.angle_beta   90.00
_cell.angle_gamma   90.00
#
_symmetry.space_group_name_H-M   'P 1'
#
loop_
_entity.id
_entity.type
_entity.pdbx_description
1 polymer ?
#
loop_
_entity_poly.entity_id
_entity_poly.type
_entity_poly.pdbx_seq_one_letter_code
_entity_poly.pdbx_strand_id
1 'polypeptide(L)'
;MYAMKHKIIQLFCLFIIISCQNNDIEIFNGSDSNLSKMNGNWVVVNYWADWCAPCIKEIPELNDFAQENKDLLVYTFNFDQLEVDDLEPIANKFKIEVPSLISHPRDIWGIQTPPAVPATFFINPNGKLVLSLFRPQTKDDLNEIISDLKEAFLKSSPEL
;
A
#
# COMPACT_ATOMS: atom_id res chain seq x y z
N MET A 1 16.99 -63.02 34.96
CA MET A 1 17.63 -61.70 34.70
C MET A 1 16.87 -61.00 33.58
N TYR A 2 15.94 -60.09 33.93
CA TYR A 2 15.09 -59.42 32.99
C TYR A 2 15.75 -58.09 32.59
N ALA A 3 16.12 -57.99 31.31
CA ALA A 3 16.56 -56.72 30.71
C ALA A 3 15.31 -55.92 30.25
N MET A 4 14.99 -54.93 31.00
CA MET A 4 13.87 -54.01 30.74
C MET A 4 14.32 -52.99 29.69
N LYS A 5 13.83 -53.17 28.45
CA LYS A 5 14.04 -52.22 27.35
C LYS A 5 13.18 -51.00 27.58
N HIS A 6 13.77 -49.91 28.05
CA HIS A 6 13.11 -48.62 28.05
C HIS A 6 12.99 -48.09 26.62
N LYS A 7 11.77 -48.17 26.08
CA LYS A 7 11.39 -47.40 24.88
C LYS A 7 11.24 -45.95 25.27
N ILE A 8 12.26 -45.16 24.95
CA ILE A 8 12.15 -43.70 25.01
C ILE A 8 11.24 -43.27 23.84
N ILE A 9 10.01 -43.00 24.17
CA ILE A 9 9.08 -42.32 23.25
C ILE A 9 9.52 -40.87 23.19
N GLN A 10 10.30 -40.53 22.16
CA GLN A 10 10.56 -39.14 21.82
C GLN A 10 9.25 -38.54 21.32
N LEU A 11 8.57 -37.84 22.23
CA LEU A 11 7.46 -36.95 21.92
C LEU A 11 8.02 -35.76 21.16
N PHE A 12 8.03 -35.85 19.82
CA PHE A 12 8.40 -34.75 18.95
C PHE A 12 7.25 -33.74 19.00
N CYS A 13 7.33 -32.81 19.96
CA CYS A 13 6.45 -31.63 19.99
C CYS A 13 6.75 -30.80 18.76
N LEU A 14 5.94 -30.99 17.71
CA LEU A 14 5.91 -30.12 16.56
C LEU A 14 5.36 -28.77 17.04
N PHE A 15 6.26 -27.87 17.43
CA PHE A 15 5.90 -26.46 17.65
C PHE A 15 5.51 -25.89 16.28
N ILE A 16 4.21 -25.94 15.99
CA ILE A 16 3.63 -25.12 14.92
C ILE A 16 3.72 -23.68 15.44
N ILE A 17 4.77 -22.99 15.01
CA ILE A 17 4.87 -21.53 15.18
C ILE A 17 3.79 -20.97 14.26
N ILE A 18 2.59 -20.76 14.80
CA ILE A 18 1.59 -19.92 14.18
C ILE A 18 2.18 -18.52 14.23
N SER A 19 2.88 -18.14 13.17
CA SER A 19 3.27 -16.76 12.95
C SER A 19 1.95 -15.98 12.78
N CYS A 20 1.46 -15.38 13.85
CA CYS A 20 0.44 -14.35 13.75
C CYS A 20 1.07 -13.23 12.91
N GLN A 21 0.77 -13.20 11.62
CA GLN A 21 1.03 -12.01 10.83
C GLN A 21 0.03 -10.97 11.33
N ASN A 22 0.48 -10.07 12.19
CA ASN A 22 -0.29 -8.91 12.54
C ASN A 22 -0.46 -8.08 11.26
N ASN A 23 -1.69 -8.05 10.74
CA ASN A 23 -2.08 -7.07 9.75
C ASN A 23 -2.42 -5.80 10.52
N ASP A 24 -1.48 -4.88 10.57
CA ASP A 24 -1.55 -3.61 11.29
C ASP A 24 -1.84 -2.42 10.36
N ILE A 25 -2.05 -2.70 9.06
CA ILE A 25 -2.45 -1.73 8.05
C ILE A 25 -3.82 -2.11 7.53
N GLU A 26 -4.81 -1.32 7.91
CA GLU A 26 -6.21 -1.48 7.52
C GLU A 26 -6.47 -0.86 6.15
N ILE A 27 -7.19 -1.60 5.29
CA ILE A 27 -7.43 -1.22 3.89
C ILE A 27 -8.89 -1.47 3.52
N PHE A 28 -9.62 -0.40 3.22
CA PHE A 28 -10.97 -0.49 2.65
C PHE A 28 -10.91 -0.95 1.19
N ASN A 29 -11.82 -1.84 0.81
CA ASN A 29 -11.92 -2.45 -0.53
C ASN A 29 -10.64 -3.16 -0.97
N GLY A 30 -9.90 -3.72 -0.01
CA GLY A 30 -8.68 -4.48 -0.21
C GLY A 30 -8.47 -5.48 0.93
N SER A 31 -7.35 -6.17 0.92
CA SER A 31 -6.95 -7.03 2.04
C SER A 31 -6.03 -6.27 2.97
N ASP A 32 -6.30 -6.33 4.27
CA ASP A 32 -5.39 -5.78 5.28
C ASP A 32 -3.98 -6.31 5.11
N SER A 33 -3.02 -5.46 5.39
CA SER A 33 -1.63 -5.72 5.12
C SER A 33 -0.75 -5.38 6.33
N ASN A 34 0.53 -5.48 6.14
CA ASN A 34 1.56 -4.97 7.04
C ASN A 34 2.76 -4.49 6.23
N LEU A 35 3.64 -3.73 6.87
CA LEU A 35 4.79 -3.14 6.21
C LEU A 35 5.70 -4.19 5.55
N SER A 36 5.84 -5.39 6.15
CA SER A 36 6.66 -6.47 5.59
C SER A 36 6.14 -6.99 4.25
N LYS A 37 4.81 -7.03 4.07
CA LYS A 37 4.18 -7.43 2.80
C LYS A 37 4.28 -6.32 1.73
N MET A 38 4.34 -5.07 2.15
CA MET A 38 4.49 -3.93 1.24
C MET A 38 5.93 -3.73 0.80
N ASN A 39 6.91 -4.09 1.63
CA ASN A 39 8.33 -4.03 1.29
C ASN A 39 8.65 -4.89 0.06
N GLY A 40 9.56 -4.43 -0.77
CA GLY A 40 9.90 -5.07 -2.04
C GLY A 40 9.02 -4.62 -3.21
N ASN A 41 7.94 -3.89 -2.95
CA ASN A 41 7.04 -3.36 -3.97
C ASN A 41 7.14 -1.83 -4.07
N TRP A 42 6.89 -1.31 -5.25
CA TRP A 42 6.58 0.10 -5.43
C TRP A 42 5.18 0.38 -4.91
N VAL A 43 5.03 1.46 -4.14
CA VAL A 43 3.75 1.90 -3.60
C VAL A 43 3.44 3.30 -4.09
N VAL A 44 2.21 3.51 -4.53
CA VAL A 44 1.67 4.83 -4.91
C VAL A 44 0.49 5.15 -4.00
N VAL A 45 0.51 6.29 -3.35
CA VAL A 45 -0.57 6.75 -2.47
C VAL A 45 -1.09 8.09 -2.98
N ASN A 46 -2.38 8.13 -3.35
CA ASN A 46 -3.06 9.35 -3.77
C ASN A 46 -3.96 9.87 -2.64
N TYR A 47 -3.71 11.09 -2.20
CA TYR A 47 -4.54 11.81 -1.24
C TYR A 47 -5.64 12.58 -1.97
N TRP A 48 -6.88 12.37 -1.56
CA TRP A 48 -8.06 12.98 -2.15
C TRP A 48 -9.08 13.37 -1.10
N ALA A 49 -10.09 14.17 -1.49
CA ALA A 49 -11.26 14.47 -0.68
C ALA A 49 -12.50 14.64 -1.58
N ASP A 50 -13.68 14.43 -1.04
CA ASP A 50 -14.96 14.52 -1.77
C ASP A 50 -15.33 15.96 -2.16
N TRP A 51 -14.85 16.95 -1.42
CA TRP A 51 -14.97 18.37 -1.73
C TRP A 51 -13.93 18.88 -2.75
N CYS A 52 -12.95 18.06 -3.11
CA CYS A 52 -11.86 18.40 -4.02
C CYS A 52 -12.24 18.10 -5.47
N ALA A 53 -12.80 19.06 -6.18
CA ALA A 53 -13.23 18.88 -7.58
C ALA A 53 -12.11 18.37 -8.53
N PRO A 54 -10.82 18.82 -8.46
CA PRO A 54 -9.77 18.26 -9.26
C PRO A 54 -9.43 16.80 -8.87
N CYS A 55 -9.54 16.41 -7.59
CA CYS A 55 -9.35 15.03 -7.16
C CYS A 55 -10.38 14.10 -7.81
N ILE A 56 -11.66 14.51 -7.82
CA ILE A 56 -12.74 13.70 -8.42
C ILE A 56 -12.53 13.50 -9.92
N LYS A 57 -11.95 14.47 -10.61
CA LYS A 57 -11.62 14.36 -12.04
C LYS A 57 -10.44 13.42 -12.30
N GLU A 58 -9.52 13.29 -11.33
CA GLU A 58 -8.35 12.40 -11.39
C GLU A 58 -8.71 10.93 -11.14
N ILE A 59 -9.80 10.64 -10.41
CA ILE A 59 -10.16 9.25 -10.03
C ILE A 59 -10.20 8.27 -11.20
N PRO A 60 -10.83 8.56 -12.36
CA PRO A 60 -10.80 7.64 -13.51
C PRO A 60 -9.37 7.33 -13.99
N GLU A 61 -8.52 8.34 -14.06
CA GLU A 61 -7.11 8.19 -14.46
C GLU A 61 -6.34 7.29 -13.50
N LEU A 62 -6.59 7.47 -12.19
CA LEU A 62 -5.96 6.66 -11.15
C LEU A 62 -6.45 5.20 -11.18
N ASN A 63 -7.76 4.98 -11.40
CA ASN A 63 -8.32 3.64 -11.57
C ASN A 63 -7.67 2.92 -12.75
N ASP A 64 -7.61 3.57 -13.91
CA ASP A 64 -6.99 3.03 -15.13
C ASP A 64 -5.50 2.73 -14.92
N PHE A 65 -4.77 3.65 -14.28
CA PHE A 65 -3.37 3.46 -13.91
C PHE A 65 -3.18 2.21 -13.03
N ALA A 66 -3.97 2.06 -11.98
CA ALA A 66 -3.90 0.91 -11.08
C ALA A 66 -4.29 -0.40 -11.79
N GLN A 67 -5.21 -0.33 -12.76
CA GLN A 67 -5.62 -1.49 -13.53
C GLN A 67 -4.51 -1.96 -14.50
N GLU A 68 -3.76 -1.04 -15.08
CA GLU A 68 -2.65 -1.36 -15.99
C GLU A 68 -1.38 -1.83 -15.28
N ASN A 69 -1.16 -1.37 -14.03
CA ASN A 69 0.07 -1.61 -13.26
C ASN A 69 -0.13 -2.55 -12.07
N LYS A 70 -0.45 -3.82 -12.33
CA LYS A 70 -0.72 -4.83 -11.28
C LYS A 70 0.51 -5.23 -10.45
N ASP A 71 1.69 -4.84 -10.89
CA ASP A 71 2.95 -5.01 -10.17
C ASP A 71 3.21 -3.90 -9.13
N LEU A 72 2.36 -2.88 -9.09
CA LEU A 72 2.39 -1.81 -8.11
C LEU A 72 1.33 -2.02 -7.02
N LEU A 73 1.60 -1.50 -5.83
CA LEU A 73 0.60 -1.30 -4.80
C LEU A 73 0.07 0.13 -4.90
N VAL A 74 -1.12 0.29 -5.45
CA VAL A 74 -1.74 1.61 -5.62
C VAL A 74 -2.87 1.75 -4.59
N TYR A 75 -2.83 2.84 -3.82
CA TYR A 75 -3.81 3.14 -2.79
C TYR A 75 -4.31 4.57 -2.89
N THR A 76 -5.53 4.79 -2.46
CA THR A 76 -6.03 6.11 -2.12
C THR A 76 -5.97 6.32 -0.60
N PHE A 77 -6.01 7.58 -0.16
CA PHE A 77 -6.20 7.95 1.23
C PHE A 77 -7.09 9.20 1.31
N ASN A 78 -8.18 9.11 2.06
CA ASN A 78 -9.05 10.26 2.24
C ASN A 78 -8.40 11.30 3.16
N PHE A 79 -8.32 12.55 2.69
CA PHE A 79 -7.65 13.64 3.42
C PHE A 79 -8.30 13.95 4.77
N ASP A 80 -9.62 13.79 4.85
CA ASP A 80 -10.40 14.03 6.07
C ASP A 80 -10.40 12.82 7.02
N GLN A 81 -9.68 11.74 6.65
CA GLN A 81 -9.48 10.53 7.47
C GLN A 81 -10.80 9.87 7.87
N LEU A 82 -11.68 9.68 6.88
CA LEU A 82 -12.97 9.06 7.11
C LEU A 82 -12.82 7.59 7.50
N GLU A 83 -13.62 7.17 8.47
CA GLU A 83 -13.81 5.77 8.80
C GLU A 83 -14.55 5.03 7.68
N VAL A 84 -14.51 3.71 7.68
CA VAL A 84 -15.06 2.86 6.59
C VAL A 84 -16.53 3.19 6.31
N ASP A 85 -17.35 3.35 7.34
CA ASP A 85 -18.79 3.58 7.21
C ASP A 85 -19.13 4.90 6.49
N ASP A 86 -18.30 5.92 6.66
CA ASP A 86 -18.42 7.22 6.01
C ASP A 86 -17.72 7.25 4.64
N LEU A 87 -16.65 6.50 4.49
CA LEU A 87 -15.86 6.43 3.25
C LEU A 87 -16.60 5.65 2.15
N GLU A 88 -17.21 4.53 2.48
CA GLU A 88 -17.84 3.61 1.52
C GLU A 88 -18.88 4.29 0.61
N PRO A 89 -19.87 5.03 1.12
CA PRO A 89 -20.86 5.70 0.26
C PRO A 89 -20.22 6.75 -0.66
N ILE A 90 -19.15 7.40 -0.22
CA ILE A 90 -18.45 8.43 -1.00
C ILE A 90 -17.58 7.76 -2.08
N ALA A 91 -16.85 6.70 -1.73
CA ALA A 91 -16.06 5.93 -2.69
C ALA A 91 -16.94 5.34 -3.81
N ASN A 92 -18.10 4.78 -3.44
CA ASN A 92 -19.08 4.26 -4.39
C ASN A 92 -19.65 5.37 -5.31
N LYS A 93 -19.98 6.54 -4.73
CA LYS A 93 -20.49 7.70 -5.48
C LYS A 93 -19.52 8.15 -6.57
N PHE A 94 -18.23 8.20 -6.27
CA PHE A 94 -17.18 8.67 -7.20
C PHE A 94 -16.51 7.54 -7.97
N LYS A 95 -16.96 6.28 -7.78
CA LYS A 95 -16.42 5.09 -8.45
C LYS A 95 -14.91 4.92 -8.23
N ILE A 96 -14.49 5.04 -6.99
CA ILE A 96 -13.11 4.76 -6.60
C ILE A 96 -12.93 3.25 -6.53
N GLU A 97 -12.20 2.69 -7.50
CA GLU A 97 -11.92 1.26 -7.60
C GLU A 97 -10.60 0.88 -6.92
N VAL A 98 -9.71 1.85 -6.78
CA VAL A 98 -8.44 1.70 -6.08
C VAL A 98 -8.70 1.52 -4.58
N PRO A 99 -8.10 0.50 -3.92
CA PRO A 99 -8.23 0.32 -2.48
C PRO A 99 -7.80 1.57 -1.70
N SER A 100 -8.50 1.85 -0.59
CA SER A 100 -8.20 3.02 0.26
C SER A 100 -7.54 2.57 1.56
N LEU A 101 -6.43 3.19 1.91
CA LEU A 101 -5.85 3.06 3.24
C LEU A 101 -6.78 3.70 4.27
N ILE A 102 -7.05 2.98 5.35
CA ILE A 102 -7.67 3.51 6.58
C ILE A 102 -6.55 3.90 7.54
N SER A 103 -5.53 3.03 7.68
CA SER A 103 -4.32 3.38 8.42
C SER A 103 -3.60 4.56 7.80
N HIS A 104 -3.20 5.53 8.63
CA HIS A 104 -2.63 6.79 8.14
C HIS A 104 -1.24 6.59 7.50
N PRO A 105 -0.98 7.08 6.27
CA PRO A 105 0.31 6.93 5.59
C PRO A 105 1.51 7.51 6.35
N ARG A 106 1.28 8.46 7.27
CA ARG A 106 2.31 8.97 8.19
C ARG A 106 2.84 7.88 9.10
N ASP A 107 1.95 7.02 9.61
CA ASP A 107 2.31 5.98 10.57
C ASP A 107 2.98 4.80 9.87
N ILE A 108 2.68 4.61 8.57
CA ILE A 108 3.25 3.53 7.75
C ILE A 108 4.63 3.92 7.20
N TRP A 109 4.76 5.11 6.60
CA TRP A 109 5.95 5.56 5.85
C TRP A 109 6.52 6.91 6.30
N GLY A 110 6.00 7.52 7.36
CA GLY A 110 6.43 8.84 7.80
C GLY A 110 6.03 9.98 6.85
N ILE A 111 5.08 9.75 5.94
CA ILE A 111 4.65 10.76 4.97
C ILE A 111 3.92 11.88 5.69
N GLN A 112 4.40 13.11 5.54
CA GLN A 112 3.71 14.28 6.10
C GLN A 112 2.39 14.51 5.36
N THR A 113 1.35 14.90 6.10
CA THR A 113 0.08 15.30 5.49
C THR A 113 0.33 16.41 4.48
N PRO A 114 -0.14 16.28 3.22
CA PRO A 114 0.11 17.27 2.20
C PRO A 114 -0.60 18.58 2.53
N PRO A 115 -0.06 19.74 2.10
CA PRO A 115 -0.69 21.05 2.34
C PRO A 115 -1.95 21.27 1.51
N ALA A 116 -2.16 20.47 0.47
CA ALA A 116 -3.29 20.52 -0.45
C ALA A 116 -3.51 19.18 -1.13
N VAL A 117 -4.72 18.97 -1.66
CA VAL A 117 -5.10 17.82 -2.48
C VAL A 117 -5.54 18.26 -3.88
N PRO A 118 -5.36 17.43 -4.94
CA PRO A 118 -4.80 16.09 -4.89
C PRO A 118 -3.29 16.08 -4.65
N ALA A 119 -2.82 15.04 -3.99
CA ALA A 119 -1.39 14.81 -3.81
C ALA A 119 -1.05 13.33 -4.00
N THR A 120 -0.01 13.05 -4.79
CA THR A 120 0.43 11.68 -5.07
C THR A 120 1.85 11.47 -4.58
N PHE A 121 2.05 10.39 -3.82
CA PHE A 121 3.32 10.01 -3.21
C PHE A 121 3.80 8.68 -3.78
N PHE A 122 5.08 8.60 -4.08
CA PHE A 122 5.74 7.39 -4.60
C PHE A 122 6.75 6.89 -3.56
N ILE A 123 6.55 5.63 -3.15
CA ILE A 123 7.39 4.94 -2.18
C ILE A 123 8.12 3.80 -2.90
N ASN A 124 9.44 3.74 -2.76
CA ASN A 124 10.25 2.71 -3.41
C ASN A 124 10.19 1.35 -2.66
N PRO A 125 10.72 0.26 -3.26
CA PRO A 125 10.73 -1.08 -2.63
C PRO A 125 11.42 -1.15 -1.27
N ASN A 126 12.24 -0.17 -0.91
CA ASN A 126 12.87 -0.06 0.42
C ASN A 126 11.98 0.67 1.44
N GLY A 127 10.72 0.97 1.11
CA GLY A 127 9.79 1.70 1.97
C GLY A 127 10.09 3.20 2.09
N LYS A 128 10.92 3.76 1.21
CA LYS A 128 11.33 5.16 1.26
C LYS A 128 10.50 6.01 0.30
N LEU A 129 9.95 7.12 0.79
CA LEU A 129 9.34 8.16 -0.04
C LEU A 129 10.39 8.77 -0.98
N VAL A 130 10.14 8.75 -2.29
CA VAL A 130 11.07 9.22 -3.31
C VAL A 130 10.54 10.39 -4.14
N LEU A 131 9.21 10.55 -4.22
CA LEU A 131 8.60 11.67 -4.95
C LEU A 131 7.26 12.05 -4.33
N SER A 132 6.94 13.34 -4.35
CA SER A 132 5.66 13.91 -3.94
C SER A 132 5.20 14.91 -4.98
N LEU A 133 3.96 14.76 -5.45
CA LEU A 133 3.33 15.65 -6.42
C LEU A 133 2.08 16.27 -5.79
N PHE A 134 1.90 17.58 -5.96
CA PHE A 134 0.79 18.35 -5.36
C PHE A 134 -0.08 18.98 -6.46
N ARG A 135 -0.45 18.18 -7.45
CA ARG A 135 -1.29 18.55 -8.58
C ARG A 135 -1.97 17.31 -9.15
N PRO A 136 -3.10 17.45 -9.87
CA PRO A 136 -3.73 16.33 -10.57
C PRO A 136 -2.76 15.68 -11.56
N GLN A 137 -2.86 14.37 -11.71
CA GLN A 137 -2.09 13.56 -12.65
C GLN A 137 -3.03 12.88 -13.64
N THR A 138 -2.58 12.72 -14.86
CA THR A 138 -3.19 11.78 -15.82
C THR A 138 -2.58 10.40 -15.65
N LYS A 139 -3.24 9.37 -16.19
CA LYS A 139 -2.68 8.02 -16.25
C LYS A 139 -1.31 8.00 -16.93
N ASP A 140 -1.17 8.75 -18.02
CA ASP A 140 0.08 8.82 -18.78
C ASP A 140 1.20 9.48 -17.97
N ASP A 141 0.90 10.59 -17.24
CA ASP A 141 1.86 11.20 -16.31
C ASP A 141 2.34 10.19 -15.27
N LEU A 142 1.42 9.43 -14.66
CA LEU A 142 1.75 8.44 -13.64
C LEU A 142 2.60 7.29 -14.20
N ASN A 143 2.30 6.84 -15.43
CA ASN A 143 3.07 5.80 -16.12
C ASN A 143 4.49 6.25 -16.45
N GLU A 144 4.67 7.46 -16.96
CA GLU A 144 5.99 8.04 -17.25
C GLU A 144 6.81 8.15 -15.95
N ILE A 145 6.22 8.75 -14.92
CA ILE A 145 6.89 8.96 -13.64
C ILE A 145 7.34 7.64 -13.00
N ILE A 146 6.47 6.63 -12.93
CA ILE A 146 6.84 5.36 -12.30
C ILE A 146 7.91 4.62 -13.12
N SER A 147 7.89 4.73 -14.44
CA SER A 147 8.93 4.17 -15.30
C SER A 147 10.29 4.78 -15.00
N ASP A 148 10.37 6.11 -14.93
CA ASP A 148 11.58 6.84 -14.62
C ASP A 148 12.13 6.54 -13.22
N LEU A 149 11.22 6.45 -12.23
CA LEU A 149 11.60 6.10 -10.86
C LEU A 149 12.13 4.67 -10.75
N LYS A 150 11.52 3.70 -11.45
CA LYS A 150 12.00 2.31 -11.51
C LYS A 150 13.40 2.24 -12.16
N GLU A 151 13.61 2.95 -13.27
CA GLU A 151 14.92 3.00 -13.94
C GLU A 151 16.00 3.62 -13.04
N ALA A 152 15.70 4.74 -12.40
CA ALA A 152 16.62 5.39 -11.46
C ALA A 152 16.94 4.50 -10.25
N PHE A 153 15.96 3.79 -9.73
CA PHE A 153 16.15 2.87 -8.61
C PHE A 153 17.08 1.71 -8.97
N LEU A 154 16.89 1.09 -10.15
CA LEU A 154 17.76 0.02 -10.64
C LEU A 154 19.22 0.48 -10.84
N LYS A 155 19.42 1.70 -11.36
CA LYS A 155 20.77 2.27 -11.52
C LYS A 155 21.46 2.60 -10.20
N SER A 156 20.69 2.87 -9.15
CA SER A 156 21.22 3.21 -7.81
C SER A 156 21.47 2.00 -6.92
N SER A 157 20.93 0.83 -7.26
CA SER A 157 21.13 -0.41 -6.54
C SER A 157 22.40 -1.07 -7.08
N PRO A 158 23.54 -1.15 -6.31
CA PRO A 158 24.70 -1.90 -6.76
C PRO A 158 24.28 -3.37 -6.93
N GLU A 159 24.75 -3.97 -8.01
CA GLU A 159 24.55 -5.40 -8.29
C GLU A 159 24.94 -6.22 -7.06
N LEU A 160 24.01 -7.08 -6.59
CA LEU A 160 24.28 -8.11 -5.59
C LEU A 160 25.03 -9.28 -6.23
#